data_fc3c5173261da8a193deb74f9a3414e8
#
_entry.id   fc3c5173261da8a193deb74f9a3414e8
#
_cell.length_a   1.000
_cell.length_b   1.000
_cell.length_c   1.000
_cell.angle_alpha   90.00
_cell.angle_beta   90.00
_cell.angle_gamma   90.00
#
_symmetry.space_group_name_H-M   'P 1'
#
loop_
_entity.id
_entity.type
_entity.pdbx_description
1 polymer ?
#
loop_
_entity_poly.entity_id
_entity_poly.type
_entity_poly.pdbx_seq_one_letter_code
_entity_poly.pdbx_strand_id
1 'polypeptide(L)'
;MENANQDTFANPFKFKSEWKNAFTDEEFIKVFASDILENYIINKRWYGGKASTLKYIEVVDHFKITSKKNTYYGVLLEVNFKEAFYQHYFMPLAFMTSDELDTSTIISPAKFGPIEGYLVDALHQEDFRKLLFDNIVQATENPELKLIFHKGMQFHDKEYKSSKFMGLEQSNTSIIFNDAFVLKIFRRIYVSTNPDYEISRFLTERMHFKSSPAYTGSINLALPEGN
;
A
#
# COMPACT_ATOMS: atom_id res chain seq x y z
N MET A 1 25.25 -5.38 -28.61
CA MET A 1 23.79 -5.53 -28.29
C MET A 1 23.46 -4.35 -27.43
N GLU A 2 22.82 -3.37 -28.06
CA GLU A 2 22.69 -2.00 -27.57
C GLU A 2 21.59 -1.91 -26.51
N ASN A 3 21.83 -1.02 -25.56
CA ASN A 3 20.98 -0.63 -24.42
C ASN A 3 19.62 -0.10 -24.91
N ALA A 4 18.61 -0.96 -24.94
CA ALA A 4 17.21 -0.59 -25.23
C ALA A 4 16.41 -0.55 -23.92
N ASN A 5 16.74 0.33 -22.97
CA ASN A 5 15.93 0.46 -21.75
C ASN A 5 16.03 1.82 -21.03
N GLN A 6 16.34 2.91 -21.76
CA GLN A 6 16.41 4.24 -21.14
C GLN A 6 15.29 5.23 -21.51
N ASP A 7 14.36 4.88 -22.41
CA ASP A 7 13.34 5.83 -22.92
C ASP A 7 11.89 5.54 -22.49
N THR A 8 11.65 4.86 -21.39
CA THR A 8 10.29 4.42 -21.03
C THR A 8 9.56 5.33 -20.05
N PHE A 9 10.18 6.34 -19.48
CA PHE A 9 9.49 7.28 -18.59
C PHE A 9 9.23 8.61 -19.31
N ALA A 10 7.95 8.91 -19.52
CA ALA A 10 7.46 10.22 -19.92
C ALA A 10 8.05 11.35 -19.05
N ASN A 11 7.99 12.59 -19.51
CA ASN A 11 8.36 13.75 -18.70
C ASN A 11 7.68 13.70 -17.32
N PRO A 12 8.40 14.06 -16.24
CA PRO A 12 7.83 14.00 -14.90
C PRO A 12 6.63 14.94 -14.77
N PHE A 13 5.58 14.47 -14.11
CA PHE A 13 4.49 15.33 -13.65
C PHE A 13 5.02 16.35 -12.64
N LYS A 14 4.63 17.63 -12.78
CA LYS A 14 5.20 18.73 -11.98
C LYS A 14 4.13 19.35 -11.11
N PHE A 15 4.43 19.37 -9.80
CA PHE A 15 3.56 19.92 -8.77
C PHE A 15 4.28 21.04 -8.02
N LYS A 16 3.54 22.08 -7.64
CA LYS A 16 4.09 23.23 -6.90
C LYS A 16 4.33 22.88 -5.43
N SER A 17 3.51 22.02 -4.88
CA SER A 17 3.62 21.56 -3.50
C SER A 17 4.88 20.75 -3.24
N GLU A 18 5.36 20.74 -2.00
CA GLU A 18 6.34 19.75 -1.55
C GLU A 18 5.64 18.40 -1.30
N TRP A 19 6.37 17.30 -1.45
CA TRP A 19 5.82 15.95 -1.21
C TRP A 19 5.09 15.80 0.12
N LYS A 20 5.64 16.35 1.21
CA LYS A 20 5.01 16.27 2.54
C LYS A 20 3.60 16.90 2.61
N ASN A 21 3.22 17.71 1.61
CA ASN A 21 1.93 18.38 1.49
C ASN A 21 1.19 17.98 0.20
N ALA A 22 1.59 16.93 -0.48
CA ALA A 22 1.05 16.54 -1.79
C ALA A 22 -0.48 16.42 -1.79
N PHE A 23 -1.06 15.82 -0.77
CA PHE A 23 -2.51 15.63 -0.67
C PHE A 23 -3.29 16.85 -0.14
N THR A 24 -2.64 18.01 0.02
CA THR A 24 -3.32 19.32 0.16
C THR A 24 -3.36 20.08 -1.16
N ASP A 25 -2.78 19.53 -2.21
CA ASP A 25 -2.72 20.10 -3.56
C ASP A 25 -3.78 19.41 -4.43
N GLU A 26 -4.86 20.13 -4.74
CA GLU A 26 -5.97 19.60 -5.54
C GLU A 26 -5.52 19.20 -6.97
N GLU A 27 -4.54 19.91 -7.53
CA GLU A 27 -3.97 19.58 -8.84
C GLU A 27 -3.26 18.21 -8.79
N PHE A 28 -2.47 17.99 -7.72
CA PHE A 28 -1.85 16.68 -7.52
C PHE A 28 -2.89 15.56 -7.40
N ILE A 29 -3.88 15.72 -6.53
CA ILE A 29 -4.91 14.69 -6.30
C ILE A 29 -5.62 14.35 -7.62
N LYS A 30 -5.99 15.36 -8.40
CA LYS A 30 -6.66 15.19 -9.69
C LYS A 30 -5.78 14.42 -10.69
N VAL A 31 -4.56 14.91 -10.94
CA VAL A 31 -3.63 14.29 -11.90
C VAL A 31 -3.23 12.89 -11.44
N PHE A 32 -3.03 12.69 -10.14
CA PHE A 32 -2.73 11.39 -9.57
C PHE A 32 -3.82 10.37 -9.85
N ALA A 33 -5.09 10.75 -9.66
CA ALA A 33 -6.23 9.86 -9.92
C ALA A 33 -6.45 9.58 -11.41
N SER A 34 -6.43 10.63 -12.29
CA SER A 34 -6.80 10.50 -13.69
C SER A 34 -5.66 10.02 -14.59
N ASP A 35 -4.46 10.58 -14.44
CA ASP A 35 -3.38 10.37 -15.42
C ASP A 35 -2.34 9.36 -14.95
N ILE A 36 -2.09 9.29 -13.63
CA ILE A 36 -1.07 8.42 -13.07
C ILE A 36 -1.64 7.05 -12.73
N LEU A 37 -2.70 7.01 -11.91
CA LEU A 37 -3.23 5.74 -11.39
C LEU A 37 -3.92 4.89 -12.45
N GLU A 38 -4.65 5.49 -13.38
CA GLU A 38 -5.32 4.71 -14.44
C GLU A 38 -4.32 3.83 -15.19
N ASN A 39 -3.17 4.39 -15.57
CA ASN A 39 -2.13 3.67 -16.28
C ASN A 39 -1.37 2.65 -15.42
N TYR A 40 -1.29 2.88 -14.12
CA TYR A 40 -0.57 2.00 -13.21
C TYR A 40 -1.39 0.80 -12.76
N ILE A 41 -2.61 1.04 -12.27
CA ILE A 41 -3.42 0.04 -11.58
C ILE A 41 -3.88 -1.09 -12.50
N ILE A 42 -4.26 -0.78 -13.74
CA ILE A 42 -4.78 -1.77 -14.70
C ILE A 42 -3.78 -2.90 -15.01
N ASN A 43 -2.49 -2.62 -14.87
CA ASN A 43 -1.41 -3.56 -15.14
C ASN A 43 -1.05 -4.41 -13.91
N LYS A 44 -1.60 -4.10 -12.74
CA LYS A 44 -1.25 -4.81 -11.50
C LYS A 44 -2.04 -6.12 -11.36
N ARG A 45 -1.37 -7.15 -10.82
CA ARG A 45 -2.00 -8.47 -10.62
C ARG A 45 -3.13 -8.44 -9.58
N TRP A 46 -2.97 -7.60 -8.56
CA TRP A 46 -3.97 -7.42 -7.51
C TRP A 46 -5.19 -6.59 -7.93
N TYR A 47 -5.17 -5.97 -9.13
CA TYR A 47 -6.33 -5.26 -9.65
C TYR A 47 -7.42 -6.23 -10.10
N GLY A 48 -8.56 -6.17 -9.42
CA GLY A 48 -9.71 -7.05 -9.65
C GLY A 48 -10.64 -6.61 -10.77
N GLY A 49 -10.41 -5.43 -11.37
CA GLY A 49 -11.30 -4.85 -12.39
C GLY A 49 -11.01 -5.26 -13.83
N LYS A 50 -10.17 -6.29 -14.07
CA LYS A 50 -9.69 -6.66 -15.43
C LYS A 50 -10.77 -7.08 -16.41
N ALA A 51 -11.91 -7.58 -15.91
CA ALA A 51 -13.04 -7.99 -16.73
C ALA A 51 -14.07 -6.87 -16.95
N SER A 52 -13.83 -5.68 -16.42
CA SER A 52 -14.74 -4.53 -16.44
C SER A 52 -14.08 -3.32 -17.08
N THR A 53 -14.87 -2.36 -17.52
CA THR A 53 -14.36 -1.14 -18.15
C THR A 53 -14.20 -0.06 -17.10
N LEU A 54 -12.96 0.36 -16.83
CA LEU A 54 -12.67 1.49 -15.96
C LEU A 54 -13.39 2.74 -16.47
N LYS A 55 -14.03 3.47 -15.57
CA LYS A 55 -14.69 4.75 -15.86
C LYS A 55 -13.89 5.92 -15.35
N TYR A 56 -13.55 5.92 -14.08
CA TYR A 56 -12.64 6.86 -13.41
C TYR A 56 -12.17 6.30 -12.06
N ILE A 57 -11.11 6.89 -11.53
CA ILE A 57 -10.60 6.63 -10.18
C ILE A 57 -10.77 7.90 -9.36
N GLU A 58 -11.14 7.74 -8.10
CA GLU A 58 -11.25 8.83 -7.13
C GLU A 58 -10.42 8.51 -5.87
N VAL A 59 -9.75 9.54 -5.33
CA VAL A 59 -9.12 9.47 -4.01
C VAL A 59 -10.19 9.84 -2.98
N VAL A 60 -10.78 8.83 -2.34
CA VAL A 60 -11.88 9.05 -1.38
C VAL A 60 -11.38 9.36 0.01
N ASP A 61 -10.15 8.94 0.33
CA ASP A 61 -9.53 9.26 1.62
C ASP A 61 -8.00 9.12 1.53
N HIS A 62 -7.30 9.82 2.41
CA HIS A 62 -5.85 9.69 2.56
C HIS A 62 -5.42 10.04 3.98
N PHE A 63 -4.27 9.54 4.39
CA PHE A 63 -3.65 9.88 5.66
C PHE A 63 -2.14 9.80 5.55
N LYS A 64 -1.46 10.62 6.35
CA LYS A 64 -0.02 10.70 6.38
C LYS A 64 0.57 9.69 7.36
N ILE A 65 1.61 8.99 6.92
CA ILE A 65 2.39 8.07 7.73
C ILE A 65 3.84 8.57 7.70
N THR A 66 4.41 8.91 8.85
CA THR A 66 5.77 9.42 8.92
C THR A 66 6.69 8.45 9.62
N SER A 67 7.86 8.20 9.02
CA SER A 67 9.01 7.63 9.69
C SER A 67 9.97 8.75 10.12
N LYS A 68 11.09 8.39 10.75
CA LYS A 68 12.16 9.37 11.07
C LYS A 68 12.77 10.00 9.82
N LYS A 69 12.69 9.36 8.66
CA LYS A 69 13.39 9.75 7.43
C LYS A 69 12.44 10.19 6.33
N ASN A 70 11.27 9.58 6.23
CA ASN A 70 10.41 9.69 5.07
C ASN A 70 8.95 9.99 5.46
N THR A 71 8.25 10.64 4.54
CA THR A 71 6.79 10.79 4.57
C THR A 71 6.18 9.83 3.56
N TYR A 72 5.20 9.06 4.01
CA TYR A 72 4.38 8.18 3.22
C TYR A 72 2.92 8.60 3.30
N TYR A 73 2.12 8.14 2.36
CA TYR A 73 0.67 8.29 2.42
C TYR A 73 -0.02 6.95 2.28
N GLY A 74 -0.99 6.68 3.15
CA GLY A 74 -2.01 5.68 2.90
C GLY A 74 -3.12 6.32 2.09
N VAL A 75 -3.45 5.77 0.93
CA VAL A 75 -4.46 6.33 0.03
C VAL A 75 -5.56 5.29 -0.17
N LEU A 76 -6.80 5.71 0.06
CA LEU A 76 -8.00 4.93 -0.25
C LEU A 76 -8.56 5.41 -1.59
N LEU A 77 -8.62 4.49 -2.52
CA LEU A 77 -9.12 4.73 -3.87
C LEU A 77 -10.49 4.10 -4.05
N GLU A 78 -11.39 4.81 -4.72
CA GLU A 78 -12.60 4.24 -5.31
C GLU A 78 -12.41 4.15 -6.82
N VAL A 79 -12.46 2.95 -7.33
CA VAL A 79 -12.35 2.64 -8.76
C VAL A 79 -13.74 2.39 -9.30
N ASN A 80 -14.23 3.29 -10.13
CA ASN A 80 -15.57 3.25 -10.71
C ASN A 80 -15.55 2.62 -12.09
N PHE A 81 -16.55 1.77 -12.38
CA PHE A 81 -16.68 1.05 -13.64
C PHE A 81 -17.92 1.52 -14.44
N LYS A 82 -17.85 1.37 -15.77
CA LYS A 82 -18.98 1.69 -16.66
C LYS A 82 -20.22 0.83 -16.39
N GLU A 83 -20.00 -0.36 -15.83
CA GLU A 83 -21.03 -1.32 -15.44
C GLU A 83 -21.77 -0.94 -14.14
N ALA A 84 -21.65 0.32 -13.69
CA ALA A 84 -22.34 0.91 -12.56
C ALA A 84 -22.07 0.23 -11.19
N PHE A 85 -20.86 -0.21 -10.96
CA PHE A 85 -20.36 -0.61 -9.65
C PHE A 85 -18.97 0.01 -9.39
N TYR A 86 -18.48 -0.08 -8.15
CA TYR A 86 -17.15 0.38 -7.76
C TYR A 86 -16.42 -0.64 -6.90
N GLN A 87 -15.13 -0.44 -6.75
CA GLN A 87 -14.27 -1.21 -5.87
C GLN A 87 -13.32 -0.28 -5.11
N HIS A 88 -13.11 -0.55 -3.82
CA HIS A 88 -12.13 0.18 -3.04
C HIS A 88 -10.77 -0.50 -3.02
N TYR A 89 -9.71 0.31 -3.06
CA TYR A 89 -8.33 -0.17 -2.99
C TYR A 89 -7.52 0.66 -2.02
N PHE A 90 -6.67 -0.01 -1.25
CA PHE A 90 -5.65 0.63 -0.42
C PHE A 90 -4.32 0.67 -1.15
N MET A 91 -3.73 1.86 -1.23
CA MET A 91 -2.45 2.11 -1.88
C MET A 91 -1.54 2.93 -0.99
N PRO A 92 -0.51 2.34 -0.37
CA PRO A 92 0.52 3.09 0.30
C PRO A 92 1.48 3.69 -0.73
N LEU A 93 1.77 4.99 -0.59
CA LEU A 93 2.50 5.80 -1.55
C LEU A 93 3.72 6.43 -0.91
N ALA A 94 4.84 6.45 -1.64
CA ALA A 94 6.07 7.14 -1.30
C ALA A 94 6.57 7.97 -2.49
N PHE A 95 7.43 8.97 -2.19
CA PHE A 95 8.19 9.70 -3.19
C PHE A 95 9.68 9.53 -2.88
N MET A 96 10.43 9.06 -3.88
CA MET A 96 11.83 8.71 -3.74
C MET A 96 12.67 9.41 -4.80
N THR A 97 13.89 9.80 -4.41
CA THR A 97 14.83 10.54 -5.26
C THR A 97 16.06 9.70 -5.66
N SER A 98 16.07 8.41 -5.30
CA SER A 98 17.21 7.53 -5.59
C SER A 98 17.20 7.04 -7.03
N ASP A 99 18.37 7.02 -7.65
CA ASP A 99 18.58 6.43 -8.99
C ASP A 99 18.67 4.88 -8.93
N GLU A 100 18.75 4.30 -7.74
CA GLU A 100 18.85 2.85 -7.50
C GLU A 100 17.50 2.16 -7.28
N LEU A 101 16.41 2.79 -7.71
CA LEU A 101 15.07 2.21 -7.58
C LEU A 101 14.87 1.07 -8.58
N ASP A 102 14.26 -0.02 -8.10
CA ASP A 102 13.71 -1.04 -8.97
C ASP A 102 12.58 -0.44 -9.82
N THR A 103 12.80 -0.35 -11.13
CA THR A 103 11.86 0.26 -12.07
C THR A 103 10.47 -0.37 -12.04
N SER A 104 10.36 -1.65 -11.65
CA SER A 104 9.08 -2.35 -11.51
C SER A 104 8.20 -1.78 -10.39
N THR A 105 8.81 -1.06 -9.44
CA THR A 105 8.12 -0.45 -8.28
C THR A 105 7.67 0.97 -8.54
N ILE A 106 8.15 1.59 -9.62
CA ILE A 106 7.83 2.96 -9.98
C ILE A 106 6.38 3.04 -10.47
N ILE A 107 5.66 4.00 -9.93
CA ILE A 107 4.31 4.36 -10.36
C ILE A 107 4.41 5.40 -11.47
N SER A 108 5.16 6.47 -11.24
CA SER A 108 5.37 7.56 -12.19
C SER A 108 6.56 8.43 -11.80
N PRO A 109 7.31 9.00 -12.74
CA PRO A 109 8.19 10.11 -12.46
C PRO A 109 7.38 11.34 -12.05
N ALA A 110 7.89 12.09 -11.07
CA ALA A 110 7.22 13.28 -10.55
C ALA A 110 8.24 14.31 -10.06
N LYS A 111 7.81 15.57 -10.00
CA LYS A 111 8.56 16.68 -9.42
C LYS A 111 7.68 17.41 -8.41
N PHE A 112 8.14 17.49 -7.17
CA PHE A 112 7.48 18.24 -6.10
C PHE A 112 8.34 19.43 -5.71
N GLY A 113 7.84 20.65 -5.99
CA GLY A 113 8.64 21.87 -5.85
C GLY A 113 9.92 21.78 -6.66
N PRO A 114 11.12 21.93 -6.04
CA PRO A 114 12.40 21.82 -6.74
C PRO A 114 12.90 20.37 -6.91
N ILE A 115 12.29 19.37 -6.25
CA ILE A 115 12.81 18.01 -6.14
C ILE A 115 12.19 17.13 -7.21
N GLU A 116 13.03 16.52 -8.05
CA GLU A 116 12.65 15.49 -9.01
C GLU A 116 12.87 14.10 -8.42
N GLY A 117 12.00 13.15 -8.78
CA GLY A 117 12.05 11.78 -8.30
C GLY A 117 10.90 10.95 -8.84
N TYR A 118 10.50 9.93 -8.09
CA TYR A 118 9.51 8.94 -8.51
C TYR A 118 8.47 8.70 -7.41
N LEU A 119 7.22 8.68 -7.83
CA LEU A 119 6.16 8.07 -7.04
C LEU A 119 6.33 6.56 -7.10
N VAL A 120 6.34 5.91 -5.92
CA VAL A 120 6.51 4.46 -5.81
C VAL A 120 5.49 3.88 -4.82
N ASP A 121 5.19 2.60 -5.00
CA ASP A 121 4.43 1.86 -3.99
C ASP A 121 5.31 1.70 -2.73
N ALA A 122 4.85 2.27 -1.61
CA ALA A 122 5.62 2.33 -0.37
C ALA A 122 5.95 0.95 0.20
N LEU A 123 5.20 -0.10 -0.12
CA LEU A 123 5.53 -1.45 0.33
C LEU A 123 6.90 -1.92 -0.17
N HIS A 124 7.37 -1.40 -1.29
CA HIS A 124 8.70 -1.72 -1.80
C HIS A 124 9.83 -1.02 -1.03
N GLN A 125 9.50 -0.06 -0.15
CA GLN A 125 10.48 0.63 0.70
C GLN A 125 10.68 -0.13 2.01
N GLU A 126 11.93 -0.51 2.29
CA GLU A 126 12.26 -1.27 3.51
C GLU A 126 11.92 -0.49 4.79
N ASP A 127 12.19 0.82 4.81
CA ASP A 127 11.84 1.70 5.93
C ASP A 127 10.33 1.70 6.22
N PHE A 128 9.49 1.65 5.17
CA PHE A 128 8.04 1.54 5.34
C PHE A 128 7.63 0.16 5.89
N ARG A 129 8.21 -0.92 5.38
CA ARG A 129 7.94 -2.27 5.90
C ARG A 129 8.37 -2.40 7.36
N LYS A 130 9.55 -1.85 7.70
CA LYS A 130 10.00 -1.78 9.10
C LYS A 130 9.02 -1.02 9.98
N LEU A 131 8.51 0.11 9.51
CA LEU A 131 7.50 0.91 10.22
C LEU A 131 6.24 0.08 10.49
N LEU A 132 5.73 -0.67 9.51
CA LEU A 132 4.58 -1.57 9.72
C LEU A 132 4.87 -2.62 10.79
N PHE A 133 6.04 -3.26 10.73
CA PHE A 133 6.46 -4.26 11.71
C PHE A 133 6.53 -3.68 13.12
N ASP A 134 7.21 -2.53 13.29
CA ASP A 134 7.40 -1.88 14.59
C ASP A 134 6.05 -1.50 15.22
N ASN A 135 5.09 -1.02 14.41
CA ASN A 135 3.75 -0.68 14.90
C ASN A 135 2.94 -1.93 15.29
N ILE A 136 3.10 -3.07 14.62
CA ILE A 136 2.50 -4.34 15.06
C ILE A 136 3.10 -4.77 16.40
N VAL A 137 4.43 -4.70 16.55
CA VAL A 137 5.11 -5.03 17.82
C VAL A 137 4.58 -4.20 18.98
N GLN A 138 4.35 -2.91 18.75
CA GLN A 138 3.88 -1.95 19.76
C GLN A 138 2.37 -2.00 19.95
N ALA A 139 1.63 -2.69 19.08
CA ALA A 139 0.16 -2.63 19.00
C ALA A 139 -0.34 -1.17 18.98
N THR A 140 0.24 -0.37 18.06
CA THR A 140 0.01 1.08 18.03
C THR A 140 -1.44 1.38 17.66
N GLU A 141 -2.07 2.21 18.48
CA GLU A 141 -3.36 2.82 18.19
C GLU A 141 -3.14 4.32 18.03
N ASN A 142 -3.14 4.79 16.79
CA ASN A 142 -3.06 6.22 16.48
C ASN A 142 -4.20 6.58 15.52
N PRO A 143 -5.21 7.33 15.97
CA PRO A 143 -6.35 7.72 15.13
C PRO A 143 -5.95 8.49 13.86
N GLU A 144 -4.85 9.26 13.91
CA GLU A 144 -4.37 10.02 12.75
C GLU A 144 -3.85 9.11 11.63
N LEU A 145 -3.34 7.92 11.98
CA LEU A 145 -2.86 6.95 11.00
C LEU A 145 -3.97 6.20 10.28
N LYS A 146 -5.22 6.24 10.79
CA LYS A 146 -6.33 5.41 10.30
C LYS A 146 -5.99 3.92 10.14
N LEU A 147 -4.87 3.49 10.72
CA LEU A 147 -4.41 2.12 10.78
C LEU A 147 -4.38 1.68 12.26
N ILE A 148 -5.08 0.61 12.55
CA ILE A 148 -5.12 0.01 13.89
C ILE A 148 -4.29 -1.27 13.84
N PHE A 149 -3.23 -1.29 14.63
CA PHE A 149 -2.28 -2.40 14.66
C PHE A 149 -2.59 -3.30 15.85
N HIS A 150 -2.87 -4.56 15.58
CA HIS A 150 -3.12 -5.58 16.60
C HIS A 150 -1.97 -6.57 16.65
N LYS A 151 -1.48 -6.81 17.85
CA LYS A 151 -0.49 -7.85 18.14
C LYS A 151 -1.20 -9.10 18.65
N GLY A 152 -1.10 -10.20 17.91
CA GLY A 152 -1.61 -11.49 18.37
C GLY A 152 -0.71 -12.14 19.42
N MET A 153 -1.28 -13.05 20.24
CA MET A 153 -0.56 -13.74 21.33
C MET A 153 0.64 -14.57 20.85
N GLN A 154 0.60 -15.05 19.61
CA GLN A 154 1.68 -15.86 19.02
C GLN A 154 2.80 -15.03 18.41
N PHE A 155 2.74 -13.69 18.47
CA PHE A 155 3.77 -12.82 17.96
C PHE A 155 4.84 -12.55 19.04
N HIS A 156 5.96 -13.24 18.95
CA HIS A 156 7.01 -13.20 19.98
C HIS A 156 8.21 -12.31 19.63
N ASP A 157 8.43 -12.00 18.34
CA ASP A 157 9.52 -11.12 17.93
C ASP A 157 9.29 -9.68 18.40
N LYS A 158 10.38 -9.04 18.77
CA LYS A 158 10.36 -7.65 19.27
C LYS A 158 11.15 -6.69 18.38
N GLU A 159 12.00 -7.22 17.52
CA GLU A 159 12.90 -6.43 16.69
C GLU A 159 12.76 -6.81 15.22
N TYR A 160 12.72 -5.79 14.38
CA TYR A 160 12.82 -5.96 12.93
C TYR A 160 14.27 -6.32 12.56
N LYS A 161 14.44 -7.38 11.79
CA LYS A 161 15.74 -7.82 11.25
C LYS A 161 15.80 -7.68 9.73
N SER A 162 14.74 -8.15 9.05
CA SER A 162 14.68 -8.14 7.60
C SER A 162 13.25 -8.24 7.09
N SER A 163 13.04 -7.87 5.84
CA SER A 163 11.80 -8.16 5.13
C SER A 163 12.05 -8.39 3.64
N LYS A 164 11.27 -9.29 3.05
CA LYS A 164 11.30 -9.60 1.62
C LYS A 164 9.91 -9.94 1.10
N PHE A 165 9.69 -9.76 -0.19
CA PHE A 165 8.46 -10.23 -0.84
C PHE A 165 8.47 -11.76 -0.98
N MET A 166 7.30 -12.38 -0.89
CA MET A 166 7.11 -13.83 -0.96
C MET A 166 7.10 -14.38 -2.40
N GLY A 167 7.61 -13.65 -3.36
CA GLY A 167 7.63 -14.03 -4.77
C GLY A 167 6.61 -13.28 -5.61
N LEU A 168 6.11 -13.92 -6.69
CA LEU A 168 5.23 -13.26 -7.65
C LEU A 168 3.96 -12.71 -6.98
N GLU A 169 3.65 -11.43 -7.25
CA GLU A 169 2.39 -10.80 -6.86
C GLU A 169 1.21 -11.65 -7.30
N GLN A 170 0.29 -11.87 -6.36
CA GLN A 170 -1.01 -12.48 -6.58
C GLN A 170 -2.10 -11.42 -6.37
N SER A 171 -3.31 -11.85 -6.04
CA SER A 171 -4.41 -10.95 -5.61
C SER A 171 -4.08 -10.14 -4.35
N ASN A 172 -3.02 -10.54 -3.60
CA ASN A 172 -2.53 -9.91 -2.39
C ASN A 172 -1.03 -9.66 -2.51
N THR A 173 -0.52 -8.67 -1.78
CA THR A 173 0.92 -8.47 -1.58
C THR A 173 1.34 -9.18 -0.29
N SER A 174 2.26 -10.15 -0.39
CA SER A 174 2.75 -10.91 0.77
C SER A 174 4.20 -10.57 1.07
N ILE A 175 4.46 -10.19 2.33
CA ILE A 175 5.78 -9.80 2.83
C ILE A 175 6.18 -10.77 3.95
N ILE A 176 7.39 -11.32 3.85
CA ILE A 176 7.98 -12.13 4.91
C ILE A 176 8.81 -11.20 5.78
N PHE A 177 8.57 -11.22 7.09
CA PHE A 177 9.38 -10.54 8.09
C PHE A 177 10.20 -11.55 8.88
N ASN A 178 11.49 -11.24 9.08
CA ASN A 178 12.42 -12.02 9.91
C ASN A 178 12.50 -13.52 9.55
N ASP A 179 12.16 -13.89 8.30
CA ASP A 179 11.99 -15.28 7.85
C ASP A 179 11.00 -16.12 8.70
N ALA A 180 10.14 -15.46 9.47
CA ALA A 180 9.25 -16.12 10.44
C ALA A 180 7.76 -15.73 10.29
N PHE A 181 7.46 -14.55 9.81
CA PHE A 181 6.09 -14.03 9.74
C PHE A 181 5.73 -13.62 8.33
N VAL A 182 4.51 -13.91 7.90
CA VAL A 182 3.98 -13.47 6.61
C VAL A 182 2.86 -12.44 6.85
N LEU A 183 3.08 -11.22 6.38
CA LEU A 183 2.04 -10.20 6.30
C LEU A 183 1.39 -10.26 4.92
N LYS A 184 0.10 -10.59 4.87
CA LYS A 184 -0.73 -10.50 3.67
C LYS A 184 -1.42 -9.16 3.62
N ILE A 185 -1.18 -8.38 2.59
CA ILE A 185 -1.81 -7.08 2.39
C ILE A 185 -2.84 -7.21 1.28
N PHE A 186 -4.10 -7.07 1.66
CA PHE A 186 -5.23 -7.07 0.73
C PHE A 186 -5.38 -5.67 0.14
N ARG A 187 -5.02 -5.52 -1.13
CA ARG A 187 -5.13 -4.24 -1.83
C ARG A 187 -6.58 -3.83 -2.07
N ARG A 188 -7.40 -4.78 -2.47
CA ARG A 188 -8.85 -4.57 -2.58
C ARG A 188 -9.47 -4.63 -1.19
N ILE A 189 -10.18 -3.56 -0.84
CA ILE A 189 -10.80 -3.37 0.48
C ILE A 189 -12.29 -3.70 0.37
N TYR A 190 -12.79 -4.42 1.38
CA TYR A 190 -14.19 -4.70 1.57
C TYR A 190 -14.65 -4.14 2.92
N VAL A 191 -15.88 -3.67 2.98
CA VAL A 191 -16.47 -3.17 4.24
C VAL A 191 -16.64 -4.30 5.26
N SER A 192 -16.85 -5.54 4.77
CA SER A 192 -16.96 -6.72 5.63
C SER A 192 -15.60 -7.21 6.13
N THR A 193 -15.63 -7.90 7.26
CA THR A 193 -14.43 -8.58 7.80
C THR A 193 -13.86 -9.55 6.78
N ASN A 194 -12.55 -9.50 6.59
CA ASN A 194 -11.86 -10.39 5.66
C ASN A 194 -11.88 -11.83 6.17
N PRO A 195 -12.38 -12.82 5.41
CA PRO A 195 -12.45 -14.21 5.86
C PRO A 195 -11.10 -14.83 6.22
N ASP A 196 -10.02 -14.51 5.49
CA ASP A 196 -8.68 -15.00 5.80
C ASP A 196 -8.23 -14.58 7.21
N TYR A 197 -8.53 -13.33 7.58
CA TYR A 197 -8.27 -12.81 8.91
C TYR A 197 -9.13 -13.51 9.98
N GLU A 198 -10.44 -13.57 9.76
CA GLU A 198 -11.39 -14.12 10.72
C GLU A 198 -11.11 -15.59 11.00
N ILE A 199 -10.94 -16.40 9.95
CA ILE A 199 -10.66 -17.84 10.07
C ILE A 199 -9.31 -18.08 10.73
N SER A 200 -8.27 -17.39 10.32
CA SER A 200 -6.91 -17.56 10.90
C SER A 200 -6.90 -17.23 12.40
N ARG A 201 -7.58 -16.16 12.78
CA ARG A 201 -7.71 -15.75 14.16
C ARG A 201 -8.52 -16.76 14.99
N PHE A 202 -9.66 -17.19 14.46
CA PHE A 202 -10.51 -18.20 15.12
C PHE A 202 -9.76 -19.53 15.34
N LEU A 203 -9.10 -20.04 14.32
CA LEU A 203 -8.33 -21.29 14.41
C LEU A 203 -7.21 -21.19 15.45
N THR A 204 -6.53 -20.04 15.52
CA THR A 204 -5.42 -19.85 16.46
C THR A 204 -5.91 -19.60 17.89
N GLU A 205 -6.78 -18.62 18.08
CA GLU A 205 -7.13 -18.11 19.43
C GLU A 205 -8.24 -18.91 20.10
N ARG A 206 -9.15 -19.52 19.34
CA ARG A 206 -10.28 -20.29 19.89
C ARG A 206 -10.07 -21.79 19.80
N MET A 207 -9.63 -22.26 18.64
CA MET A 207 -9.52 -23.71 18.40
C MET A 207 -8.12 -24.27 18.76
N HIS A 208 -7.12 -23.39 18.95
CA HIS A 208 -5.74 -23.78 19.19
C HIS A 208 -5.20 -24.79 18.14
N PHE A 209 -5.65 -24.63 16.90
CA PHE A 209 -5.37 -25.54 15.80
C PHE A 209 -3.92 -25.36 15.31
N LYS A 210 -3.11 -26.43 15.38
CA LYS A 210 -1.66 -26.38 15.14
C LYS A 210 -1.23 -26.67 13.72
N SER A 211 -2.14 -27.16 12.85
CA SER A 211 -1.82 -27.54 11.47
C SER A 211 -2.07 -26.43 10.44
N SER A 212 -2.26 -25.21 10.89
CA SER A 212 -2.29 -24.00 10.04
C SER A 212 -1.29 -22.97 10.58
N PRO A 213 -0.81 -22.04 9.73
CA PRO A 213 -0.06 -20.89 10.22
C PRO A 213 -0.85 -20.14 11.28
N ALA A 214 -0.19 -19.82 12.40
CA ALA A 214 -0.84 -19.12 13.50
C ALA A 214 -1.12 -17.66 13.14
N TYR A 215 -2.28 -17.14 13.58
CA TYR A 215 -2.53 -15.72 13.57
C TYR A 215 -1.57 -15.02 14.56
N THR A 216 -0.80 -14.07 14.05
CA THR A 216 0.20 -13.35 14.83
C THR A 216 -0.10 -11.86 14.98
N GLY A 217 -1.04 -11.33 14.20
CA GLY A 217 -1.45 -9.93 14.28
C GLY A 217 -2.23 -9.47 13.05
N SER A 218 -2.73 -8.26 13.10
CA SER A 218 -3.40 -7.62 11.96
C SER A 218 -3.17 -6.12 11.92
N ILE A 219 -3.39 -5.55 10.74
CA ILE A 219 -3.48 -4.12 10.50
C ILE A 219 -4.87 -3.87 9.92
N ASN A 220 -5.70 -3.13 10.63
CA ASN A 220 -7.04 -2.78 10.18
C ASN A 220 -7.05 -1.33 9.70
N LEU A 221 -7.64 -1.08 8.53
CA LEU A 221 -7.89 0.26 8.04
C LEU A 221 -9.23 0.75 8.58
N ALA A 222 -9.21 1.88 9.29
CA ALA A 222 -10.42 2.59 9.66
C ALA A 222 -10.99 3.28 8.41
N LEU A 223 -12.07 2.74 7.88
CA LEU A 223 -12.77 3.36 6.75
C LEU A 223 -13.56 4.57 7.26
N PRO A 224 -13.75 5.62 6.43
CA PRO A 224 -14.72 6.67 6.73
C PRO A 224 -16.07 6.05 7.03
N GLU A 225 -16.74 6.51 8.09
CA GLU A 225 -18.11 6.08 8.35
C GLU A 225 -18.96 6.50 7.14
N GLY A 226 -19.58 5.52 6.50
CA GLY A 226 -20.46 5.77 5.36
C GLY A 226 -21.70 6.54 5.82
N ASN A 227 -21.98 7.67 5.15
CA ASN A 227 -23.28 8.32 5.19
C ASN A 227 -24.32 7.46 4.45
#